data_cf18fce3d41a61194991f517e71998f7
#
_entry.id   cf18fce3d41a61194991f517e71998f7
#
_cell.length_a   1.000
_cell.length_b   1.000
_cell.length_c   1.000
_cell.angle_alpha   90.00
_cell.angle_beta   90.00
_cell.angle_gamma   90.00
#
_symmetry.space_group_name_H-M   'P 1'
#
loop_
_entity.id
_entity.type
_entity.pdbx_description
1 polymer ?
#
loop_
_entity_poly.entity_id
_entity_poly.type
_entity_poly.pdbx_seq_one_letter_code
_entity_poly.pdbx_strand_id
1 'polypeptide(L)'
;MPATIIQRNKKPFKKTKVDTVTIDIIESALRNARYEMDTVLFRTAMSPGIREQHDEFPMIANTDGKMVVGQFGSFIWGFMEGYDGTVEEGDIFLTSDPYSVNGAISHANDWLMLMPVYRGGRIIAWSAMFGHMTDVGGKVPGSLPTDGTTIYEDGIVVPPTKIFKAGVLNEDVLRVVLHNCRLRSEE
;
A
#
# COMPACT_ATOMS: atom_id res chain seq x y z
N MET A 1 18.17 -10.76 11.73
CA MET A 1 17.13 -10.00 12.45
C MET A 1 16.10 -10.99 12.99
N PRO A 2 15.49 -10.78 14.16
CA PRO A 2 14.41 -11.66 14.61
C PRO A 2 13.24 -11.55 13.63
N ALA A 3 12.57 -12.68 13.33
CA ALA A 3 11.40 -12.68 12.45
C ALA A 3 10.30 -11.78 13.02
N THR A 4 9.69 -10.94 12.16
CA THR A 4 8.56 -10.07 12.53
C THR A 4 7.33 -10.88 12.96
N ILE A 5 6.35 -10.23 13.61
CA ILE A 5 5.10 -10.90 14.00
C ILE A 5 4.38 -11.48 12.78
N ILE A 6 4.42 -10.77 11.65
CA ILE A 6 3.86 -11.25 10.39
C ILE A 6 4.55 -12.55 9.95
N GLN A 7 5.87 -12.62 10.05
CA GLN A 7 6.64 -13.82 9.67
C GLN A 7 6.46 -14.98 10.66
N ARG A 8 6.36 -14.70 11.97
CA ARG A 8 6.18 -15.74 13.01
C ARG A 8 4.83 -16.45 12.91
N ASN A 9 3.81 -15.79 12.38
CA ASN A 9 2.46 -16.34 12.24
C ASN A 9 2.23 -17.08 10.91
N LYS A 10 3.25 -17.21 10.06
CA LYS A 10 3.16 -17.97 8.80
C LYS A 10 3.05 -19.47 9.07
N LYS A 11 1.85 -19.99 9.04
CA LYS A 11 1.66 -21.44 8.89
C LYS A 11 1.89 -21.80 7.42
N PRO A 12 2.75 -22.80 7.12
CA PRO A 12 2.99 -23.18 5.73
C PRO A 12 1.68 -23.66 5.08
N PHE A 13 1.47 -23.23 3.84
CA PHE A 13 0.37 -23.76 3.04
C PHE A 13 0.72 -25.15 2.56
N LYS A 14 -0.27 -26.04 2.57
CA LYS A 14 -0.11 -27.35 1.95
C LYS A 14 0.07 -27.14 0.45
N LYS A 15 1.17 -27.66 -0.09
CA LYS A 15 1.36 -27.66 -1.56
C LYS A 15 0.31 -28.58 -2.17
N THR A 16 -0.50 -28.04 -3.06
CA THR A 16 -1.52 -28.75 -3.81
C THR A 16 -1.14 -28.69 -5.29
N LYS A 17 -1.21 -29.84 -5.97
CA LYS A 17 -1.05 -29.84 -7.42
C LYS A 17 -2.36 -29.31 -8.02
N VAL A 18 -2.25 -28.23 -8.77
CA VAL A 18 -3.37 -27.58 -9.46
C VAL A 18 -3.16 -27.80 -10.96
N ASP A 19 -4.24 -28.12 -11.67
CA ASP A 19 -4.18 -28.26 -13.13
C ASP A 19 -4.07 -26.88 -13.80
N THR A 20 -3.60 -26.87 -15.03
CA THR A 20 -3.30 -25.64 -15.79
C THR A 20 -4.56 -24.78 -16.00
N VAL A 21 -5.71 -25.41 -16.28
CA VAL A 21 -6.96 -24.67 -16.51
C VAL A 21 -7.39 -23.93 -15.26
N THR A 22 -7.30 -24.58 -14.11
CA THR A 22 -7.58 -23.91 -12.81
C THR A 22 -6.61 -22.77 -12.54
N ILE A 23 -5.33 -22.91 -12.87
CA ILE A 23 -4.33 -21.82 -12.74
C ILE A 23 -4.73 -20.65 -13.64
N ASP A 24 -5.07 -20.88 -14.90
CA ASP A 24 -5.47 -19.86 -15.87
C ASP A 24 -6.73 -19.10 -15.41
N ILE A 25 -7.71 -19.81 -14.83
CA ILE A 25 -8.91 -19.21 -14.25
C ILE A 25 -8.55 -18.31 -13.07
N ILE A 26 -7.70 -18.77 -12.16
CA ILE A 26 -7.25 -17.98 -10.99
C ILE A 26 -6.48 -16.74 -11.46
N GLU A 27 -5.55 -16.89 -12.39
CA GLU A 27 -4.78 -15.76 -12.92
C GLU A 27 -5.70 -14.73 -13.57
N SER A 28 -6.64 -15.15 -14.38
CA SER A 28 -7.62 -14.27 -15.02
C SER A 28 -8.49 -13.54 -14.00
N ALA A 29 -8.94 -14.22 -12.95
CA ALA A 29 -9.72 -13.62 -11.87
C ALA A 29 -8.90 -12.57 -11.10
N LEU A 30 -7.63 -12.85 -10.78
CA LEU A 30 -6.75 -11.90 -10.10
C LEU A 30 -6.45 -10.67 -10.98
N ARG A 31 -6.24 -10.86 -12.29
CA ARG A 31 -6.07 -9.74 -13.23
C ARG A 31 -7.31 -8.87 -13.29
N ASN A 32 -8.51 -9.46 -13.34
CA ASN A 32 -9.76 -8.72 -13.33
C ASN A 32 -9.95 -7.94 -12.03
N ALA A 33 -9.68 -8.56 -10.88
CA ALA A 33 -9.72 -7.86 -9.60
C ALA A 33 -8.78 -6.65 -9.56
N ARG A 34 -7.56 -6.79 -10.10
CA ARG A 34 -6.62 -5.67 -10.22
C ARG A 34 -7.15 -4.57 -11.13
N TYR A 35 -7.79 -4.91 -12.26
CA TYR A 35 -8.41 -3.91 -13.14
C TYR A 35 -9.58 -3.18 -12.49
N GLU A 36 -10.35 -3.86 -11.65
CA GLU A 36 -11.41 -3.22 -10.87
C GLU A 36 -10.83 -2.24 -9.86
N MET A 37 -9.77 -2.60 -9.14
CA MET A 37 -9.06 -1.71 -8.22
C MET A 37 -8.58 -0.44 -8.94
N ASP A 38 -7.92 -0.58 -10.08
CA ASP A 38 -7.43 0.48 -10.95
C ASP A 38 -8.58 1.42 -11.38
N THR A 39 -9.65 0.83 -11.88
CA THR A 39 -10.83 1.57 -12.34
C THR A 39 -11.50 2.37 -11.21
N VAL A 40 -11.63 1.78 -10.03
CA VAL A 40 -12.23 2.45 -8.87
C VAL A 40 -11.35 3.62 -8.45
N LEU A 41 -10.04 3.39 -8.30
CA LEU A 41 -9.09 4.42 -7.90
C LEU A 41 -9.09 5.59 -8.90
N PHE A 42 -8.91 5.31 -10.17
CA PHE A 42 -8.92 6.30 -11.24
C PHE A 42 -10.20 7.15 -11.27
N ARG A 43 -11.36 6.54 -11.04
CA ARG A 43 -12.65 7.26 -11.08
C ARG A 43 -12.96 8.06 -9.83
N THR A 44 -12.39 7.69 -8.69
CA THR A 44 -12.72 8.29 -7.38
C THR A 44 -11.63 9.22 -6.87
N ALA A 45 -10.39 9.08 -7.34
CA ALA A 45 -9.30 9.94 -6.93
C ALA A 45 -9.55 11.41 -7.29
N MET A 46 -9.11 12.30 -6.42
CA MET A 46 -9.14 13.74 -6.65
C MET A 46 -7.80 14.26 -7.15
N SER A 47 -6.72 13.57 -6.85
CA SER A 47 -5.37 13.91 -7.33
C SER A 47 -5.30 13.90 -8.86
N PRO A 48 -4.86 14.99 -9.51
CA PRO A 48 -4.62 15.01 -10.96
C PRO A 48 -3.55 14.02 -11.41
N GLY A 49 -2.55 13.74 -10.56
CA GLY A 49 -1.54 12.72 -10.83
C GLY A 49 -2.17 11.34 -11.08
N ILE A 50 -3.14 10.97 -10.26
CA ILE A 50 -3.87 9.72 -10.42
C ILE A 50 -4.87 9.81 -11.59
N ARG A 51 -5.74 10.83 -11.58
CA ARG A 51 -6.85 10.92 -12.55
C ARG A 51 -6.46 11.19 -13.99
N GLU A 52 -5.36 11.90 -14.22
CA GLU A 52 -4.95 12.35 -15.55
C GLU A 52 -3.69 11.65 -16.04
N GLN A 53 -2.78 11.31 -15.11
CA GLN A 53 -1.48 10.71 -15.45
C GLN A 53 -1.43 9.21 -15.16
N HIS A 54 -2.43 8.65 -14.46
CA HIS A 54 -2.43 7.24 -14.00
C HIS A 54 -1.19 6.91 -13.16
N ASP A 55 -0.80 7.86 -12.28
CA ASP A 55 0.31 7.65 -11.37
C ASP A 55 -0.14 6.93 -10.10
N GLU A 56 -0.62 5.72 -10.31
CA GLU A 56 -1.08 4.77 -9.31
C GLU A 56 -0.80 3.33 -9.74
N PHE A 57 -0.56 2.45 -8.78
CA PHE A 57 -0.20 1.06 -9.07
C PHE A 57 -0.85 0.09 -8.08
N PRO A 58 -2.12 -0.31 -8.33
CA PRO A 58 -2.75 -1.36 -7.55
C PRO A 58 -2.11 -2.71 -7.86
N MET A 59 -1.92 -3.51 -6.81
CA MET A 59 -1.34 -4.83 -6.89
C MET A 59 -1.99 -5.82 -5.93
N ILE A 60 -1.86 -7.10 -6.25
CA ILE A 60 -2.11 -8.20 -5.34
C ILE A 60 -0.77 -8.89 -5.08
N ALA A 61 -0.39 -8.99 -3.82
CA ALA A 61 0.83 -9.64 -3.40
C ALA A 61 0.53 -10.95 -2.64
N ASN A 62 1.47 -11.87 -2.68
CA ASN A 62 1.39 -13.09 -1.90
C ASN A 62 1.73 -12.82 -0.42
N THR A 63 1.69 -13.86 0.41
CA THR A 63 2.00 -13.76 1.84
C THR A 63 3.44 -13.38 2.16
N ASP A 64 4.33 -13.38 1.19
CA ASP A 64 5.72 -12.92 1.32
C ASP A 64 5.93 -11.48 0.86
N GLY A 65 4.85 -10.79 0.46
CA GLY A 65 4.92 -9.43 -0.03
C GLY A 65 5.45 -9.31 -1.47
N LYS A 66 5.50 -10.42 -2.21
CA LYS A 66 5.88 -10.42 -3.63
C LYS A 66 4.64 -10.26 -4.50
N MET A 67 4.73 -9.41 -5.50
CA MET A 67 3.67 -9.20 -6.45
C MET A 67 3.27 -10.50 -7.15
N VAL A 68 1.97 -10.77 -7.21
CA VAL A 68 1.35 -11.81 -8.01
C VAL A 68 0.74 -11.23 -9.27
N VAL A 69 0.00 -10.12 -9.11
CA VAL A 69 -0.59 -9.33 -10.18
C VAL A 69 -0.38 -7.86 -9.87
N GLY A 70 0.11 -7.09 -10.82
CA GLY A 70 0.40 -5.66 -10.67
C GLY A 70 1.19 -5.13 -11.84
N GLN A 71 1.90 -4.02 -11.65
CA GLN A 71 2.77 -3.38 -12.64
C GLN A 71 4.19 -3.21 -12.07
N PHE A 72 5.18 -3.10 -12.95
CA PHE A 72 6.58 -2.73 -12.65
C PHE A 72 7.31 -3.61 -11.62
N GLY A 73 6.84 -4.84 -11.36
CA GLY A 73 7.50 -5.70 -10.38
C GLY A 73 7.44 -5.20 -8.95
N SER A 74 6.45 -4.36 -8.63
CA SER A 74 6.25 -3.78 -7.30
C SER A 74 6.18 -4.83 -6.19
N PHE A 75 6.53 -4.44 -4.98
CA PHE A 75 6.60 -5.33 -3.82
C PHE A 75 6.26 -4.58 -2.54
N ILE A 76 5.86 -5.35 -1.53
CA ILE A 76 5.61 -4.85 -0.18
C ILE A 76 6.41 -5.63 0.89
N TRP A 77 7.43 -6.37 0.47
CA TRP A 77 8.21 -7.20 1.40
C TRP A 77 8.93 -6.36 2.47
N GLY A 78 9.31 -5.12 2.15
CA GLY A 78 9.92 -4.21 3.12
C GLY A 78 8.98 -3.90 4.30
N PHE A 79 7.69 -3.69 4.03
CA PHE A 79 6.69 -3.60 5.09
C PHE A 79 6.62 -4.90 5.90
N MET A 80 6.65 -6.06 5.23
CA MET A 80 6.61 -7.36 5.91
C MET A 80 7.80 -7.60 6.84
N GLU A 81 8.94 -7.02 6.53
CA GLU A 81 10.16 -7.13 7.33
C GLU A 81 10.24 -6.07 8.43
N GLY A 82 9.80 -4.86 8.15
CA GLY A 82 9.94 -3.71 9.05
C GLY A 82 8.82 -3.55 10.06
N TYR A 83 7.59 -3.99 9.74
CA TYR A 83 6.47 -3.82 10.64
C TYR A 83 6.48 -4.83 11.78
N ASP A 84 6.55 -4.37 13.02
CA ASP A 84 6.61 -5.17 14.25
C ASP A 84 5.29 -5.25 15.03
N GLY A 85 4.26 -4.53 14.59
CA GLY A 85 2.93 -4.53 15.21
C GLY A 85 2.07 -5.75 14.84
N THR A 86 0.89 -5.83 15.43
CA THR A 86 -0.12 -6.86 15.11
C THR A 86 -0.78 -6.56 13.76
N VAL A 87 -1.20 -7.62 13.07
CA VAL A 87 -2.01 -7.53 11.84
C VAL A 87 -3.27 -8.35 12.05
N GLU A 88 -4.43 -7.70 11.86
CA GLU A 88 -5.74 -8.29 12.08
C GLU A 88 -6.61 -8.14 10.83
N GLU A 89 -7.66 -8.96 10.72
CA GLU A 89 -8.62 -8.85 9.64
C GLU A 89 -9.35 -7.50 9.72
N GLY A 90 -9.41 -6.78 8.59
CA GLY A 90 -9.97 -5.44 8.52
C GLY A 90 -8.97 -4.31 8.81
N ASP A 91 -7.71 -4.61 9.09
CA ASP A 91 -6.67 -3.58 9.14
C ASP A 91 -6.39 -3.01 7.76
N ILE A 92 -6.19 -1.69 7.67
CA ILE A 92 -5.63 -1.02 6.51
C ILE A 92 -4.49 -0.13 7.00
N PHE A 93 -3.35 -0.30 6.37
CA PHE A 93 -2.14 0.48 6.66
C PHE A 93 -1.96 1.57 5.63
N LEU A 94 -1.41 2.69 6.06
CA LEU A 94 -0.89 3.77 5.22
C LEU A 94 0.58 3.97 5.58
N THR A 95 1.41 4.22 4.57
CA THR A 95 2.77 4.73 4.75
C THR A 95 3.16 5.61 3.58
N SER A 96 3.93 6.65 3.88
CA SER A 96 4.62 7.51 2.89
C SER A 96 6.12 7.56 3.15
N ASP A 97 6.64 6.66 4.00
CA ASP A 97 8.06 6.61 4.36
C ASP A 97 8.80 5.56 3.53
N PRO A 98 9.62 5.97 2.53
CA PRO A 98 10.38 5.04 1.70
C PRO A 98 11.35 4.16 2.49
N TYR A 99 11.88 4.68 3.58
CA TYR A 99 12.88 3.96 4.39
C TYR A 99 12.26 2.82 5.21
N SER A 100 11.03 3.04 5.71
CA SER A 100 10.32 2.02 6.50
C SER A 100 9.83 0.83 5.66
N VAL A 101 9.81 0.97 4.32
CA VAL A 101 9.33 -0.08 3.40
C VAL A 101 10.39 -0.50 2.38
N ASN A 102 11.67 -0.24 2.68
CA ASN A 102 12.82 -0.65 1.86
C ASN A 102 12.71 -0.22 0.39
N GLY A 103 12.21 1.00 0.12
CA GLY A 103 12.08 1.55 -1.22
C GLY A 103 10.92 0.98 -2.04
N ALA A 104 9.89 0.45 -1.40
CA ALA A 104 8.64 0.07 -2.10
C ALA A 104 7.94 1.28 -2.73
N ILE A 105 8.17 2.46 -2.18
CA ILE A 105 7.85 3.78 -2.74
C ILE A 105 9.11 4.64 -2.77
N SER A 106 9.14 5.70 -3.58
CA SER A 106 10.36 6.47 -3.84
C SER A 106 10.42 7.81 -3.12
N HIS A 107 9.28 8.42 -2.80
CA HIS A 107 9.18 9.75 -2.16
C HIS A 107 7.89 9.87 -1.33
N ALA A 108 7.79 10.95 -0.53
CA ALA A 108 6.68 11.15 0.42
C ALA A 108 5.32 11.37 -0.23
N ASN A 109 5.26 11.77 -1.51
CA ASN A 109 4.00 11.91 -2.25
C ASN A 109 3.37 10.57 -2.62
N ASP A 110 4.14 9.50 -2.70
CA ASP A 110 3.61 8.16 -2.99
C ASP A 110 3.08 7.53 -1.71
N TRP A 111 1.76 7.57 -1.56
CA TRP A 111 1.13 6.92 -0.42
C TRP A 111 0.86 5.46 -0.73
N LEU A 112 1.51 4.59 0.02
CA LEU A 112 1.32 3.14 -0.07
C LEU A 112 0.26 2.72 0.94
N MET A 113 -0.84 2.16 0.43
CA MET A 113 -1.89 1.54 1.22
C MET A 113 -1.82 0.02 1.12
N LEU A 114 -2.04 -0.66 2.24
CA LEU A 114 -1.86 -2.12 2.39
C LEU A 114 -3.02 -2.69 3.18
N MET A 115 -3.63 -3.75 2.66
CA MET A 115 -4.70 -4.48 3.33
C MET A 115 -4.45 -5.99 3.28
N PRO A 116 -4.41 -6.70 4.42
CA PRO A 116 -4.32 -8.15 4.43
C PRO A 116 -5.64 -8.77 3.97
N VAL A 117 -5.57 -9.76 3.10
CA VAL A 117 -6.73 -10.56 2.67
C VAL A 117 -6.76 -11.84 3.49
N TYR A 118 -7.82 -12.00 4.28
CA TYR A 118 -8.00 -13.15 5.17
C TYR A 118 -8.94 -14.19 4.58
N ARG A 119 -8.67 -15.45 4.88
CA ARG A 119 -9.59 -16.58 4.70
C ARG A 119 -9.37 -17.62 5.81
N GLY A 120 -10.45 -17.92 6.53
CA GLY A 120 -10.39 -18.90 7.61
C GLY A 120 -9.37 -18.54 8.71
N GLY A 121 -9.31 -17.26 9.10
CA GLY A 121 -8.41 -16.75 10.12
C GLY A 121 -6.92 -16.69 9.71
N ARG A 122 -6.62 -16.77 8.41
CA ARG A 122 -5.25 -16.74 7.88
C ARG A 122 -5.14 -15.71 6.77
N ILE A 123 -4.03 -14.98 6.75
CA ILE A 123 -3.66 -14.14 5.61
C ILE A 123 -3.32 -15.05 4.43
N ILE A 124 -4.00 -14.85 3.29
CA ILE A 124 -3.76 -15.58 2.05
C ILE A 124 -3.11 -14.73 0.97
N ALA A 125 -3.27 -13.43 1.05
CA ALA A 125 -2.73 -12.45 0.11
C ALA A 125 -2.71 -11.06 0.78
N TRP A 126 -2.18 -10.08 0.06
CA TRP A 126 -2.26 -8.67 0.37
C TRP A 126 -2.82 -7.93 -0.84
N SER A 127 -3.77 -7.05 -0.60
CA SER A 127 -4.14 -6.00 -1.54
C SER A 127 -3.30 -4.78 -1.20
N ALA A 128 -2.66 -4.20 -2.18
CA ALA A 128 -1.84 -3.02 -1.99
C ALA A 128 -1.97 -2.08 -3.18
N MET A 129 -1.80 -0.81 -2.93
CA MET A 129 -1.78 0.22 -3.96
C MET A 129 -0.93 1.38 -3.47
N PHE A 130 -0.23 2.03 -4.36
CA PHE A 130 0.22 3.38 -4.12
C PHE A 130 -0.37 4.32 -5.15
N GLY A 131 -0.44 5.60 -4.78
CA GLY A 131 -0.89 6.66 -5.66
C GLY A 131 -0.17 7.95 -5.31
N HIS A 132 0.13 8.74 -6.34
CA HIS A 132 0.81 10.01 -6.18
C HIS A 132 -0.16 11.08 -5.67
N MET A 133 0.05 11.55 -4.44
CA MET A 133 -0.72 12.61 -3.82
C MET A 133 -0.26 13.97 -4.34
N THR A 134 -1.21 14.89 -4.48
CA THR A 134 -0.96 16.21 -5.11
C THR A 134 -0.04 17.08 -4.27
N ASP A 135 -0.27 17.16 -2.96
CA ASP A 135 0.51 18.02 -2.06
C ASP A 135 0.40 17.54 -0.61
N VAL A 136 1.43 16.90 -0.15
CA VAL A 136 1.53 16.32 1.20
C VAL A 136 2.32 17.22 2.18
N GLY A 137 2.39 18.52 1.88
CA GLY A 137 3.12 19.49 2.69
C GLY A 137 4.56 19.73 2.23
N GLY A 138 5.47 19.92 3.17
CA GLY A 138 6.89 20.14 2.87
C GLY A 138 7.24 21.56 2.46
N LYS A 139 8.42 21.72 1.86
CA LYS A 139 9.08 23.00 1.59
C LYS A 139 8.36 23.82 0.49
N VAL A 140 7.87 23.16 -0.54
CA VAL A 140 7.26 23.80 -1.70
C VAL A 140 5.88 23.22 -2.01
N PRO A 141 4.98 24.00 -2.65
CA PRO A 141 3.75 23.44 -3.20
C PRO A 141 4.03 22.28 -4.17
N GLY A 142 3.21 21.23 -4.12
CA GLY A 142 3.40 20.01 -4.90
C GLY A 142 4.43 19.05 -4.29
N SER A 143 5.03 19.40 -3.14
CA SER A 143 5.87 18.50 -2.33
C SER A 143 7.05 17.83 -3.06
N LEU A 144 7.58 18.46 -4.11
CA LEU A 144 8.74 17.98 -4.88
C LEU A 144 9.80 19.08 -4.99
N PRO A 145 10.51 19.42 -3.90
CA PRO A 145 11.56 20.43 -3.93
C PRO A 145 12.77 19.92 -4.72
N THR A 146 13.20 20.66 -5.75
CA THR A 146 14.39 20.32 -6.55
C THR A 146 15.71 20.55 -5.83
N ASP A 147 15.68 21.30 -4.74
CA ASP A 147 16.81 21.65 -3.89
C ASP A 147 16.68 21.08 -2.46
N GLY A 148 15.79 20.09 -2.28
CA GLY A 148 15.61 19.41 -1.01
C GLY A 148 16.86 18.62 -0.60
N THR A 149 17.19 18.63 0.68
CA THR A 149 18.33 17.92 1.25
C THR A 149 17.92 16.82 2.22
N THR A 150 16.66 16.84 2.64
CA THR A 150 16.09 15.84 3.55
C THR A 150 14.66 15.48 3.11
N ILE A 151 14.22 14.28 3.40
CA ILE A 151 12.85 13.82 3.09
C ILE A 151 11.76 14.65 3.78
N TYR A 152 12.06 15.31 4.89
CA TYR A 152 11.10 16.17 5.60
C TYR A 152 10.76 17.45 4.82
N GLU A 153 11.57 17.79 3.82
CA GLU A 153 11.28 18.88 2.90
C GLU A 153 10.27 18.48 1.81
N ASP A 154 10.10 17.16 1.57
CA ASP A 154 9.16 16.61 0.59
C ASP A 154 7.72 16.53 1.12
N GLY A 155 7.52 16.59 2.44
CA GLY A 155 6.19 16.56 3.03
C GLY A 155 6.09 15.68 4.27
N ILE A 156 4.85 15.28 4.59
CA ILE A 156 4.61 14.42 5.74
C ILE A 156 5.18 13.02 5.50
N VAL A 157 6.02 12.57 6.42
CA VAL A 157 6.57 11.22 6.43
C VAL A 157 5.79 10.37 7.42
N VAL A 158 4.96 9.46 6.91
CA VAL A 158 4.11 8.57 7.71
C VAL A 158 4.73 7.17 7.71
N PRO A 159 5.22 6.67 8.86
CA PRO A 159 5.66 5.29 8.96
C PRO A 159 4.45 4.34 8.81
N PRO A 160 4.64 3.03 8.58
CA PRO A 160 3.53 2.08 8.50
C PRO A 160 2.56 2.21 9.66
N THR A 161 1.39 2.79 9.40
CA THR A 161 0.40 3.19 10.42
C THR A 161 -0.97 2.68 10.03
N LYS A 162 -1.73 2.11 10.98
CA LYS A 162 -3.10 1.66 10.72
C LYS A 162 -4.04 2.85 10.64
N ILE A 163 -4.60 3.09 9.45
CA ILE A 163 -5.71 4.03 9.24
C ILE A 163 -7.06 3.36 9.49
N PHE A 164 -7.15 2.03 9.34
CA PHE A 164 -8.24 1.22 9.89
C PHE A 164 -7.67 0.16 10.82
N LYS A 165 -8.34 -0.05 11.95
CA LYS A 165 -8.03 -1.09 12.93
C LYS A 165 -9.22 -2.04 13.00
N ALA A 166 -9.06 -3.27 12.55
CA ALA A 166 -10.11 -4.29 12.54
C ALA A 166 -11.43 -3.76 11.92
N GLY A 167 -11.36 -3.04 10.81
CA GLY A 167 -12.50 -2.47 10.11
C GLY A 167 -13.01 -1.12 10.64
N VAL A 168 -12.42 -0.57 11.71
CA VAL A 168 -12.79 0.71 12.30
C VAL A 168 -11.79 1.80 11.89
N LEU A 169 -12.29 2.89 11.31
CA LEU A 169 -11.47 4.04 10.91
C LEU A 169 -10.78 4.67 12.12
N ASN A 170 -9.49 4.90 12.01
CA ASN A 170 -8.71 5.66 12.99
C ASN A 170 -8.73 7.15 12.62
N GLU A 171 -9.82 7.81 12.98
CA GLU A 171 -10.06 9.22 12.63
C GLU A 171 -8.95 10.17 13.10
N ASP A 172 -8.33 9.88 14.25
CA ASP A 172 -7.26 10.75 14.78
C ASP A 172 -6.01 10.69 13.90
N VAL A 173 -5.63 9.49 13.43
CA VAL A 173 -4.51 9.34 12.50
C VAL A 173 -4.82 10.02 11.18
N LEU A 174 -6.01 9.77 10.61
CA LEU A 174 -6.42 10.40 9.36
C LEU A 174 -6.42 11.93 9.47
N ARG A 175 -6.95 12.47 10.58
CA ARG A 175 -6.95 13.91 10.85
C ARG A 175 -5.55 14.51 10.90
N VAL A 176 -4.59 13.81 11.56
CA VAL A 176 -3.20 14.28 11.63
C VAL A 176 -2.55 14.27 10.24
N VAL A 177 -2.74 13.20 9.47
CA VAL A 177 -2.18 13.07 8.13
C VAL A 177 -2.72 14.18 7.22
N LEU A 178 -4.03 14.28 7.09
CA LEU A 178 -4.68 15.30 6.23
C LEU A 178 -4.42 16.73 6.69
N HIS A 179 -4.18 16.96 8.00
CA HIS A 179 -3.85 18.30 8.48
C HIS A 179 -2.53 18.83 7.95
N ASN A 180 -1.61 17.96 7.58
CA ASN A 180 -0.31 18.32 7.01
C ASN A 180 -0.35 18.51 5.48
N CYS A 181 -1.43 18.09 4.81
CA CYS A 181 -1.62 18.28 3.38
C CYS A 181 -2.17 19.68 3.11
N ARG A 182 -1.65 20.38 2.08
CA ARG A 182 -2.17 21.69 1.68
C ARG A 182 -3.51 21.59 0.96
N LEU A 183 -3.71 20.54 0.17
CA LEU A 183 -4.89 20.30 -0.65
C LEU A 183 -5.70 19.12 -0.10
N ARG A 184 -6.17 19.25 1.14
CA ARG A 184 -6.86 18.17 1.89
C ARG A 184 -8.03 17.52 1.17
N SER A 185 -8.71 18.25 0.27
CA SER A 185 -9.84 17.73 -0.50
C SER A 185 -9.43 16.92 -1.72
N GLU A 186 -8.15 16.86 -2.02
CA GLU A 186 -7.58 16.16 -3.17
C GLU A 186 -6.74 14.93 -2.77
N GLU A 187 -6.61 14.67 -1.46
CA GLU A 187 -5.90 13.52 -0.89
C GLU A 187 -6.88 12.44 -0.30
#